data_fd1a5b0ab11bfdb14633e399ca366ee2
#
_entry.id   fd1a5b0ab11bfdb14633e399ca366ee2
#
_cell.length_a   1.000
_cell.length_b   1.000
_cell.length_c   1.000
_cell.angle_alpha   90.00
_cell.angle_beta   90.00
_cell.angle_gamma   90.00
#
_symmetry.space_group_name_H-M   'P 1'
#
loop_
_entity.id
_entity.type
_entity.pdbx_description
1 polymer ?
#
loop_
_entity_poly.entity_id
_entity_poly.type
_entity_poly.pdbx_seq_one_letter_code
_entity_poly.pdbx_strand_id
1 'polypeptide(L)'
;MRIFSSFTPSTHPTISHPGGRKLGQVCKTLAISYGLAFMAYTGSTLGSHAYAADALPGKGITVKPVKNPVPEENFQHLLVMRALEQLGYTVQPYKDVDYPTAYMSIAAGDATFIASHWNPLHADFYKNAGGDAKFYRQGEYISNAAQGYLIDKKTADHYNITNIAQLQDPKLAALFDTDGDGKADLAGCTPGWGCEAVVEHHLDAYTLRPTITHQQGNYAALIADTLARFKAGQPVLYYTWTPYWVSNELIPGKDVVWLEVPFSAMPGEQKGLDTTLPNGKNYGFVVNKQQIVANKAWTDANPAAAKLFEIMRLPLADINAQNHLMSQGENKDADVQRHVDGWIKAHQATFDGWIAQALAAAAK
;
A
#
# COMPACT_ATOMS: atom_id res chain seq x y z
N MET A 1 -6.53 -51.31 24.94
CA MET A 1 -5.32 -51.93 25.54
C MET A 1 -4.38 -50.78 25.88
N ARG A 2 -4.12 -50.59 27.17
CA ARG A 2 -3.29 -49.54 27.75
C ARG A 2 -1.82 -49.77 27.40
N ILE A 3 -1.03 -48.71 27.18
CA ILE A 3 0.29 -48.56 27.83
C ILE A 3 0.64 -47.05 27.82
N PHE A 4 0.76 -46.49 29.03
CA PHE A 4 1.41 -45.22 29.37
C PHE A 4 2.93 -45.45 29.42
N SER A 5 3.72 -44.48 29.00
CA SER A 5 5.05 -44.31 29.57
C SER A 5 5.44 -42.82 29.65
N SER A 6 5.77 -42.47 30.86
CA SER A 6 6.20 -41.25 31.47
C SER A 6 7.57 -40.76 30.99
N PHE A 7 7.75 -39.41 30.86
CA PHE A 7 9.08 -38.80 30.87
C PHE A 7 9.14 -37.71 31.93
N THR A 8 10.13 -37.84 32.78
CA THR A 8 10.52 -36.97 33.89
C THR A 8 11.43 -35.82 33.42
N PRO A 9 11.45 -34.69 34.16
CA PRO A 9 12.21 -33.50 33.75
C PRO A 9 13.65 -33.54 34.23
N SER A 10 14.56 -33.00 33.44
CA SER A 10 15.96 -32.82 33.73
C SER A 10 16.29 -31.39 34.20
N THR A 11 17.11 -31.34 35.20
CA THR A 11 17.48 -30.28 36.10
C THR A 11 18.50 -29.25 35.50
N HIS A 12 18.32 -27.98 35.92
CA HIS A 12 19.31 -26.90 35.76
C HIS A 12 20.59 -27.11 36.59
N PRO A 13 21.69 -26.48 36.19
CA PRO A 13 22.70 -26.09 37.17
C PRO A 13 22.77 -24.54 37.32
N THR A 14 22.62 -24.14 38.55
CA THR A 14 22.96 -22.84 39.11
C THR A 14 24.49 -22.64 39.16
N ILE A 15 24.95 -21.45 38.79
CA ILE A 15 26.33 -21.01 39.12
C ILE A 15 26.25 -19.76 39.98
N SER A 16 26.89 -19.88 41.15
CA SER A 16 27.00 -18.93 42.25
C SER A 16 28.04 -17.84 42.01
N HIS A 17 27.77 -16.65 42.61
CA HIS A 17 28.75 -15.58 42.80
C HIS A 17 29.72 -15.88 43.95
N PRO A 18 30.89 -15.22 43.98
CA PRO A 18 31.32 -14.65 45.22
C PRO A 18 31.84 -13.20 45.12
N GLY A 19 31.41 -12.42 46.09
CA GLY A 19 32.25 -11.84 47.08
C GLY A 19 32.85 -10.45 46.79
N GLY A 20 32.34 -9.47 47.53
CA GLY A 20 32.76 -8.09 47.49
C GLY A 20 34.04 -7.78 48.28
N ARG A 21 34.51 -6.56 48.07
CA ARG A 21 35.35 -5.83 49.06
C ARG A 21 35.12 -4.33 48.95
N LYS A 22 34.75 -3.72 50.11
CA LYS A 22 34.81 -2.28 50.41
C LYS A 22 36.24 -1.87 50.76
N LEU A 23 36.62 -0.63 50.43
CA LEU A 23 37.51 0.31 51.16
C LEU A 23 37.68 1.50 50.22
N GLY A 24 37.62 2.79 50.55
CA GLY A 24 37.82 3.52 51.75
C GLY A 24 38.12 4.95 51.28
N GLN A 25 37.48 5.92 51.90
CA GLN A 25 37.68 7.37 51.68
C GLN A 25 39.12 7.82 51.87
N VAL A 26 39.58 8.78 51.04
CA VAL A 26 40.45 9.90 51.52
C VAL A 26 40.18 11.16 50.66
N CYS A 27 39.76 12.21 51.35
CA CYS A 27 39.77 13.61 50.87
C CYS A 27 41.21 14.10 50.66
N LYS A 28 41.42 14.90 49.60
CA LYS A 28 42.31 16.07 49.67
C LYS A 28 41.96 17.10 48.60
N THR A 29 41.54 18.22 49.07
CA THR A 29 41.36 19.51 48.38
C THR A 29 42.66 20.02 47.78
N LEU A 30 42.64 20.45 46.53
CA LEU A 30 43.58 21.46 46.02
C LEU A 30 42.79 22.40 45.08
N ALA A 31 42.68 23.64 45.52
CA ALA A 31 42.19 24.73 44.72
C ALA A 31 43.31 25.26 43.81
N ILE A 32 43.10 25.32 42.53
CA ILE A 32 43.90 26.14 41.62
C ILE A 32 42.94 26.95 40.76
N SER A 33 42.97 28.27 40.96
CA SER A 33 42.29 29.26 40.19
C SER A 33 43.00 29.43 38.86
N TYR A 34 42.28 29.29 37.74
CA TYR A 34 42.68 29.84 36.45
C TYR A 34 41.49 30.52 35.74
N GLY A 35 41.82 31.66 35.16
CA GLY A 35 40.96 32.72 34.74
C GLY A 35 39.91 32.40 33.66
N LEU A 36 38.89 33.22 33.71
CA LEU A 36 37.83 33.34 32.71
C LEU A 36 38.37 33.75 31.34
N ALA A 37 38.08 32.95 30.33
CA ALA A 37 37.90 33.42 28.96
C ALA A 37 36.51 33.01 28.53
N PHE A 38 35.56 33.91 28.60
CA PHE A 38 34.22 33.78 28.01
C PHE A 38 34.36 33.90 26.48
N MET A 39 34.48 32.75 25.78
CA MET A 39 34.13 32.71 24.37
C MET A 39 32.62 32.47 24.27
N ALA A 40 31.89 33.54 23.89
CA ALA A 40 30.51 33.46 23.53
C ALA A 40 30.39 32.59 22.26
N TYR A 41 30.11 31.32 22.44
CA TYR A 41 29.61 30.45 21.36
C TYR A 41 28.15 30.84 21.16
N THR A 42 27.87 31.65 20.12
CA THR A 42 26.51 31.83 19.63
C THR A 42 26.06 30.52 19.02
N GLY A 43 25.56 29.63 19.86
CA GLY A 43 24.84 28.43 19.43
C GLY A 43 23.62 28.90 18.65
N SER A 44 23.64 28.71 17.35
CA SER A 44 22.43 28.74 16.53
C SER A 44 21.50 27.68 17.06
N THR A 45 20.58 28.07 17.93
CA THR A 45 19.43 27.24 18.28
C THR A 45 18.64 27.08 16.98
N LEU A 46 18.73 25.89 16.37
CA LEU A 46 17.71 25.44 15.44
C LEU A 46 16.40 25.45 16.23
N GLY A 47 15.68 26.58 16.11
CA GLY A 47 14.40 26.74 16.73
C GLY A 47 13.46 25.69 16.14
N SER A 48 13.13 24.68 16.92
CA SER A 48 11.90 23.96 16.73
C SER A 48 10.78 25.01 16.77
N HIS A 49 10.25 25.36 15.61
CA HIS A 49 9.08 26.21 15.50
C HIS A 49 7.90 25.41 16.04
N ALA A 50 7.71 25.44 17.37
CA ALA A 50 6.45 25.05 17.97
C ALA A 50 5.43 26.11 17.51
N TYR A 51 4.69 25.79 16.45
CA TYR A 51 3.52 26.59 16.07
C TYR A 51 2.54 26.57 17.25
N ALA A 52 2.08 27.75 17.66
CA ALA A 52 1.08 27.85 18.72
C ALA A 52 -0.17 27.04 18.29
N ALA A 53 -0.59 26.08 19.10
CA ALA A 53 -1.72 25.20 18.78
C ALA A 53 -3.04 25.94 18.43
N ASP A 54 -3.14 27.21 18.86
CA ASP A 54 -4.27 28.08 18.55
C ASP A 54 -4.29 28.67 17.14
N ALA A 55 -3.19 28.53 16.40
CA ALA A 55 -3.01 29.07 15.04
C ALA A 55 -3.00 27.98 13.95
N LEU A 56 -3.19 26.71 14.30
CA LEU A 56 -3.17 25.61 13.30
C LEU A 56 -4.39 25.67 12.38
N PRO A 57 -4.20 25.52 11.05
CA PRO A 57 -5.26 25.70 10.06
C PRO A 57 -6.43 24.71 10.19
N GLY A 58 -6.19 23.53 10.77
CA GLY A 58 -7.19 22.49 10.96
C GLY A 58 -7.99 22.60 12.25
N LYS A 59 -7.72 23.60 13.12
CA LYS A 59 -8.38 23.72 14.44
C LYS A 59 -9.90 23.79 14.31
N GLY A 60 -10.60 22.87 14.95
CA GLY A 60 -12.07 22.79 14.96
C GLY A 60 -12.67 22.16 13.69
N ILE A 61 -11.85 21.71 12.74
CA ILE A 61 -12.30 21.11 11.49
C ILE A 61 -12.16 19.58 11.58
N THR A 62 -13.26 18.88 11.31
CA THR A 62 -13.31 17.41 11.32
C THR A 62 -13.06 16.86 9.92
N VAL A 63 -12.20 15.83 9.83
CA VAL A 63 -11.90 15.06 8.63
C VAL A 63 -12.50 13.66 8.76
N LYS A 64 -13.18 13.19 7.72
CA LYS A 64 -13.87 11.89 7.66
C LYS A 64 -13.26 11.04 6.55
N PRO A 65 -12.17 10.30 6.81
CA PRO A 65 -11.53 9.46 5.79
C PRO A 65 -12.37 8.21 5.49
N VAL A 66 -12.28 7.75 4.24
CA VAL A 66 -12.80 6.44 3.81
C VAL A 66 -11.73 5.68 3.05
N LYS A 67 -11.79 4.35 3.04
CA LYS A 67 -10.91 3.49 2.27
C LYS A 67 -11.62 2.21 1.84
N ASN A 68 -11.07 1.51 0.85
CA ASN A 68 -11.48 0.15 0.55
C ASN A 68 -10.95 -0.81 1.64
N PRO A 69 -11.65 -1.92 1.95
CA PRO A 69 -11.19 -2.90 2.95
C PRO A 69 -10.01 -3.76 2.45
N VAL A 70 -8.99 -3.12 1.86
CA VAL A 70 -7.69 -3.70 1.51
C VAL A 70 -6.71 -3.36 2.62
N PRO A 71 -6.26 -4.34 3.44
CA PRO A 71 -5.40 -4.06 4.58
C PRO A 71 -4.09 -3.36 4.20
N GLU A 72 -3.55 -3.66 3.04
CA GLU A 72 -2.30 -3.10 2.52
C GLU A 72 -2.38 -1.59 2.27
N GLU A 73 -3.59 -1.04 2.12
CA GLU A 73 -3.81 0.39 1.98
C GLU A 73 -3.89 1.14 3.32
N ASN A 74 -3.93 0.44 4.46
CA ASN A 74 -4.05 1.07 5.79
C ASN A 74 -2.87 1.99 6.08
N PHE A 75 -1.65 1.56 5.77
CA PHE A 75 -0.43 2.32 6.03
C PHE A 75 -0.46 3.69 5.36
N GLN A 76 -0.77 3.73 4.07
CA GLN A 76 -0.80 4.98 3.30
C GLN A 76 -1.92 5.92 3.76
N HIS A 77 -3.09 5.39 4.15
CA HIS A 77 -4.18 6.20 4.72
C HIS A 77 -3.80 6.78 6.08
N LEU A 78 -3.25 5.96 6.98
CA LEU A 78 -2.81 6.40 8.31
C LEU A 78 -1.73 7.47 8.23
N LEU A 79 -0.79 7.37 7.27
CA LEU A 79 0.24 8.38 7.08
C LEU A 79 -0.37 9.75 6.71
N VAL A 80 -1.37 9.78 5.81
CA VAL A 80 -2.11 11.01 5.48
C VAL A 80 -2.87 11.54 6.70
N MET A 81 -3.50 10.66 7.46
CA MET A 81 -4.23 11.04 8.68
C MET A 81 -3.30 11.67 9.72
N ARG A 82 -2.12 11.09 9.96
CA ARG A 82 -1.09 11.67 10.86
C ARG A 82 -0.64 13.05 10.42
N ALA A 83 -0.46 13.24 9.11
CA ALA A 83 -0.07 14.56 8.59
C ALA A 83 -1.18 15.61 8.77
N LEU A 84 -2.44 15.23 8.59
CA LEU A 84 -3.59 16.11 8.87
C LEU A 84 -3.71 16.45 10.37
N GLU A 85 -3.49 15.49 11.26
CA GLU A 85 -3.47 15.71 12.71
C GLU A 85 -2.40 16.73 13.11
N GLN A 86 -1.21 16.69 12.49
CA GLN A 86 -0.14 17.68 12.71
C GLN A 86 -0.51 19.10 12.24
N LEU A 87 -1.44 19.21 11.29
CA LEU A 87 -2.02 20.49 10.86
C LEU A 87 -3.19 20.95 11.74
N GLY A 88 -3.52 20.21 12.80
CA GLY A 88 -4.56 20.55 13.77
C GLY A 88 -5.96 20.06 13.43
N TYR A 89 -6.13 19.26 12.37
CA TYR A 89 -7.44 18.67 12.05
C TYR A 89 -7.81 17.58 13.05
N THR A 90 -9.11 17.47 13.38
CA THR A 90 -9.67 16.33 14.11
C THR A 90 -10.00 15.23 13.11
N VAL A 91 -9.13 14.22 13.01
CA VAL A 91 -9.30 13.15 12.04
C VAL A 91 -10.07 11.99 12.69
N GLN A 92 -11.23 11.64 12.12
CA GLN A 92 -11.99 10.46 12.56
C GLN A 92 -11.30 9.18 12.08
N PRO A 93 -11.54 8.02 12.73
CA PRO A 93 -11.15 6.74 12.17
C PRO A 93 -11.73 6.58 10.77
N TYR A 94 -10.95 5.98 9.84
CA TYR A 94 -11.45 5.70 8.50
C TYR A 94 -12.60 4.68 8.54
N LYS A 95 -13.50 4.76 7.56
CA LYS A 95 -14.54 3.77 7.35
C LYS A 95 -14.19 2.92 6.14
N ASP A 96 -14.34 1.61 6.28
CA ASP A 96 -14.21 0.66 5.19
C ASP A 96 -15.50 0.69 4.33
N VAL A 97 -15.33 1.02 3.06
CA VAL A 97 -16.40 1.03 2.05
C VAL A 97 -15.83 0.60 0.69
N ASP A 98 -16.65 0.06 -0.19
CA ASP A 98 -16.21 -0.23 -1.56
C ASP A 98 -15.89 1.06 -2.33
N TYR A 99 -15.10 0.94 -3.42
CA TYR A 99 -14.67 2.09 -4.19
C TYR A 99 -15.83 2.93 -4.74
N PRO A 100 -16.88 2.37 -5.41
CA PRO A 100 -18.01 3.17 -5.85
C PRO A 100 -18.67 3.98 -4.74
N THR A 101 -18.90 3.37 -3.58
CA THR A 101 -19.48 4.04 -2.39
C THR A 101 -18.54 5.12 -1.84
N ALA A 102 -17.23 4.90 -1.82
CA ALA A 102 -16.25 5.90 -1.41
C ALA A 102 -16.35 7.17 -2.26
N TYR A 103 -16.35 7.03 -3.60
CA TYR A 103 -16.46 8.18 -4.50
C TYR A 103 -17.80 8.92 -4.33
N MET A 104 -18.90 8.20 -4.24
CA MET A 104 -20.21 8.82 -4.00
C MET A 104 -20.27 9.58 -2.69
N SER A 105 -19.75 9.00 -1.60
CA SER A 105 -19.71 9.64 -0.26
C SER A 105 -18.84 10.89 -0.25
N ILE A 106 -17.68 10.86 -0.92
CA ILE A 106 -16.79 12.03 -1.02
C ILE A 106 -17.47 13.12 -1.88
N ALA A 107 -18.07 12.77 -3.01
CA ALA A 107 -18.77 13.72 -3.87
C ALA A 107 -19.93 14.42 -3.16
N ALA A 108 -20.66 13.70 -2.28
CA ALA A 108 -21.74 14.23 -1.46
C ALA A 108 -21.25 15.09 -0.27
N GLY A 109 -19.98 14.95 0.16
CA GLY A 109 -19.43 15.60 1.35
C GLY A 109 -19.66 14.82 2.65
N ASP A 110 -20.20 13.61 2.57
CA ASP A 110 -20.35 12.70 3.72
C ASP A 110 -19.01 12.14 4.20
N ALA A 111 -18.07 11.96 3.26
CA ALA A 111 -16.66 11.65 3.50
C ALA A 111 -15.76 12.78 2.98
N THR A 112 -14.53 12.87 3.52
CA THR A 112 -13.59 13.93 3.14
C THR A 112 -12.64 13.49 2.05
N PHE A 113 -11.99 12.32 2.20
CA PHE A 113 -10.98 11.86 1.24
C PHE A 113 -10.81 10.34 1.25
N ILE A 114 -10.19 9.84 0.16
CA ILE A 114 -9.58 8.52 0.01
C ILE A 114 -8.14 8.69 -0.48
N ALA A 115 -7.19 7.93 0.06
CA ALA A 115 -5.77 8.01 -0.30
C ALA A 115 -5.30 6.94 -1.29
N SER A 116 -6.23 6.18 -1.87
CA SER A 116 -5.96 5.08 -2.80
C SER A 116 -6.73 5.21 -4.12
N HIS A 117 -6.76 6.41 -4.69
CA HIS A 117 -7.30 6.58 -6.04
C HIS A 117 -6.28 6.11 -7.08
N TRP A 118 -6.52 4.95 -7.67
CA TRP A 118 -5.72 4.39 -8.77
C TRP A 118 -6.07 5.09 -10.09
N ASN A 119 -5.20 5.90 -10.61
CA ASN A 119 -5.41 6.64 -11.85
C ASN A 119 -4.53 6.06 -12.97
N PRO A 120 -5.10 5.54 -14.08
CA PRO A 120 -6.48 5.71 -14.54
C PRO A 120 -7.47 4.59 -14.17
N LEU A 121 -7.09 3.56 -13.43
CA LEU A 121 -7.97 2.41 -13.14
C LEU A 121 -9.36 2.79 -12.58
N HIS A 122 -9.41 3.83 -11.75
CA HIS A 122 -10.64 4.33 -11.14
C HIS A 122 -11.30 5.49 -11.91
N ALA A 123 -10.95 5.70 -13.19
CA ALA A 123 -11.45 6.82 -13.99
C ALA A 123 -12.98 6.81 -14.10
N ASP A 124 -13.60 5.63 -14.26
CA ASP A 124 -15.06 5.49 -14.33
C ASP A 124 -15.73 5.87 -13.00
N PHE A 125 -15.23 5.40 -11.86
CA PHE A 125 -15.77 5.79 -10.54
C PHE A 125 -15.67 7.28 -10.31
N TYR A 126 -14.52 7.87 -10.64
CA TYR A 126 -14.28 9.30 -10.53
C TYR A 126 -15.25 10.11 -11.39
N LYS A 127 -15.39 9.77 -12.66
CA LYS A 127 -16.26 10.48 -13.60
C LYS A 127 -17.74 10.35 -13.24
N ASN A 128 -18.18 9.12 -12.93
CA ASN A 128 -19.59 8.83 -12.62
C ASN A 128 -20.05 9.53 -11.34
N ALA A 129 -19.15 9.80 -10.40
CA ALA A 129 -19.44 10.55 -9.17
C ALA A 129 -19.29 12.07 -9.33
N GLY A 130 -19.03 12.59 -10.54
CA GLY A 130 -19.03 14.02 -10.86
C GLY A 130 -17.68 14.64 -11.24
N GLY A 131 -16.60 13.85 -11.28
CA GLY A 131 -15.29 14.25 -11.81
C GLY A 131 -14.71 15.49 -11.13
N ASP A 132 -13.99 16.31 -11.89
CA ASP A 132 -13.29 17.52 -11.40
C ASP A 132 -14.24 18.58 -10.80
N ALA A 133 -15.56 18.50 -11.08
CA ALA A 133 -16.54 19.38 -10.45
C ALA A 133 -16.79 19.04 -8.97
N LYS A 134 -16.56 17.81 -8.55
CA LYS A 134 -16.81 17.32 -7.21
C LYS A 134 -15.53 16.99 -6.44
N PHE A 135 -14.44 16.71 -7.15
CA PHE A 135 -13.21 16.20 -6.52
C PHE A 135 -12.02 17.15 -6.71
N TYR A 136 -11.20 17.20 -5.67
CA TYR A 136 -9.81 17.62 -5.73
C TYR A 136 -8.93 16.40 -5.95
N ARG A 137 -8.03 16.44 -6.96
CA ARG A 137 -7.15 15.35 -7.33
C ARG A 137 -5.84 15.91 -7.89
N GLN A 138 -4.99 16.43 -7.02
CA GLN A 138 -3.70 16.97 -7.41
C GLN A 138 -2.55 16.11 -6.86
N GLY A 139 -1.40 16.23 -7.49
CA GLY A 139 -0.21 15.49 -7.08
C GLY A 139 -0.20 14.01 -7.48
N GLU A 140 0.75 13.29 -6.92
CA GLU A 140 1.00 11.88 -7.19
C GLU A 140 1.55 11.25 -5.93
N TYR A 141 0.69 10.62 -5.15
CA TYR A 141 1.05 10.08 -3.84
C TYR A 141 1.97 8.86 -3.96
N ILE A 142 1.63 7.92 -4.85
CA ILE A 142 2.41 6.72 -5.17
C ILE A 142 2.51 6.60 -6.68
N SER A 143 3.72 6.36 -7.20
CA SER A 143 4.01 6.23 -8.63
C SER A 143 4.28 4.79 -9.01
N ASN A 144 4.17 4.50 -10.32
CA ASN A 144 4.61 3.24 -10.94
C ASN A 144 3.91 1.99 -10.40
N ALA A 145 2.64 2.09 -10.05
CA ALA A 145 1.82 0.95 -9.66
C ALA A 145 1.43 0.13 -10.90
N ALA A 146 1.99 -1.06 -11.03
CA ALA A 146 1.75 -1.96 -12.17
C ALA A 146 0.71 -3.02 -11.83
N GLN A 147 0.07 -3.58 -12.86
CA GLN A 147 -0.93 -4.64 -12.77
C GLN A 147 -0.79 -5.60 -13.94
N GLY A 148 -1.28 -6.82 -13.79
CA GLY A 148 -1.32 -7.79 -14.91
C GLY A 148 -1.57 -9.21 -14.45
N TYR A 149 -1.41 -10.12 -15.41
CA TYR A 149 -1.60 -11.56 -15.25
C TYR A 149 -0.26 -12.25 -15.08
N LEU A 150 -0.20 -13.22 -14.19
CA LEU A 150 1.00 -14.04 -13.98
C LEU A 150 0.64 -15.51 -13.96
N ILE A 151 1.63 -16.34 -14.38
CA ILE A 151 1.60 -17.78 -14.20
C ILE A 151 2.90 -18.25 -13.54
N ASP A 152 2.90 -19.47 -13.00
CA ASP A 152 4.13 -20.06 -12.49
C ASP A 152 5.18 -20.24 -13.60
N LYS A 153 6.43 -19.95 -13.27
CA LYS A 153 7.53 -19.99 -14.22
C LYS A 153 7.79 -21.37 -14.78
N LYS A 154 7.59 -22.41 -13.98
CA LYS A 154 7.78 -23.81 -14.40
C LYS A 154 6.87 -24.17 -15.58
N THR A 155 5.58 -23.84 -15.47
CA THR A 155 4.60 -24.05 -16.54
C THR A 155 4.89 -23.16 -17.75
N ALA A 156 5.19 -21.87 -17.48
CA ALA A 156 5.57 -20.94 -18.57
C ALA A 156 6.74 -21.44 -19.39
N ASP A 157 7.83 -21.86 -18.74
CA ASP A 157 9.05 -22.33 -19.42
C ASP A 157 8.81 -23.65 -20.17
N HIS A 158 8.05 -24.58 -19.56
CA HIS A 158 7.80 -25.90 -20.14
C HIS A 158 6.96 -25.84 -21.43
N TYR A 159 5.95 -24.98 -21.44
CA TYR A 159 5.02 -24.84 -22.57
C TYR A 159 5.27 -23.59 -23.43
N ASN A 160 6.31 -22.82 -23.14
CA ASN A 160 6.63 -21.54 -23.80
C ASN A 160 5.47 -20.54 -23.78
N ILE A 161 4.77 -20.42 -22.63
CA ILE A 161 3.66 -19.50 -22.45
C ILE A 161 4.22 -18.14 -22.02
N THR A 162 4.06 -17.14 -22.87
CA THR A 162 4.53 -15.76 -22.65
C THR A 162 3.40 -14.73 -22.79
N ASN A 163 2.28 -15.15 -23.40
CA ASN A 163 1.16 -14.24 -23.70
C ASN A 163 -0.15 -14.93 -23.33
N ILE A 164 -1.05 -14.17 -22.68
CA ILE A 164 -2.35 -14.72 -22.23
C ILE A 164 -3.20 -15.26 -23.41
N ALA A 165 -3.06 -14.71 -24.60
CA ALA A 165 -3.79 -15.17 -25.79
C ALA A 165 -3.44 -16.64 -26.17
N GLN A 166 -2.31 -17.19 -25.72
CA GLN A 166 -1.99 -18.60 -25.94
C GLN A 166 -2.97 -19.53 -25.19
N LEU A 167 -3.62 -19.03 -24.15
CA LEU A 167 -4.66 -19.78 -23.43
C LEU A 167 -5.99 -19.88 -24.19
N GLN A 168 -6.08 -19.37 -25.41
CA GLN A 168 -7.15 -19.72 -26.35
C GLN A 168 -7.07 -21.21 -26.77
N ASP A 169 -5.88 -21.82 -26.69
CA ASP A 169 -5.75 -23.28 -26.85
C ASP A 169 -6.30 -23.99 -25.61
N PRO A 170 -7.38 -24.81 -25.76
CA PRO A 170 -7.97 -25.53 -24.63
C PRO A 170 -6.98 -26.46 -23.90
N LYS A 171 -5.95 -26.95 -24.59
CA LYS A 171 -4.92 -27.82 -23.98
C LYS A 171 -4.03 -27.05 -23.03
N LEU A 172 -3.70 -25.80 -23.35
CA LEU A 172 -2.92 -24.92 -22.47
C LEU A 172 -3.79 -24.37 -21.34
N ALA A 173 -5.05 -24.02 -21.63
CA ALA A 173 -6.00 -23.58 -20.62
C ALA A 173 -6.25 -24.65 -19.54
N ALA A 174 -6.43 -25.91 -19.95
CA ALA A 174 -6.66 -27.02 -19.04
C ALA A 174 -5.50 -27.27 -18.04
N LEU A 175 -4.30 -26.70 -18.26
CA LEU A 175 -3.22 -26.76 -17.27
C LEU A 175 -3.57 -26.01 -15.98
N PHE A 176 -4.41 -24.99 -16.08
CA PHE A 176 -4.82 -24.10 -14.99
C PHE A 176 -6.27 -24.34 -14.54
N ASP A 177 -6.90 -25.43 -15.03
CA ASP A 177 -8.22 -25.88 -14.60
C ASP A 177 -8.13 -26.43 -13.17
N THR A 178 -8.90 -25.86 -12.26
CA THR A 178 -8.84 -26.22 -10.84
C THR A 178 -10.11 -26.88 -10.34
N ASP A 179 -11.21 -26.77 -11.10
CA ASP A 179 -12.52 -27.33 -10.74
C ASP A 179 -13.02 -28.43 -11.69
N GLY A 180 -12.31 -28.67 -12.80
CA GLY A 180 -12.59 -29.74 -13.74
C GLY A 180 -13.60 -29.39 -14.82
N ASP A 181 -13.86 -28.10 -15.08
CA ASP A 181 -14.79 -27.64 -16.13
C ASP A 181 -14.13 -27.53 -17.52
N GLY A 182 -12.82 -27.76 -17.60
CA GLY A 182 -12.02 -27.71 -18.82
C GLY A 182 -11.52 -26.32 -19.19
N LYS A 183 -11.71 -25.32 -18.35
CA LYS A 183 -11.20 -23.94 -18.54
C LYS A 183 -10.09 -23.62 -17.53
N ALA A 184 -9.27 -22.66 -17.89
CA ALA A 184 -8.32 -22.08 -16.95
C ALA A 184 -9.06 -21.23 -15.91
N ASP A 185 -8.73 -21.38 -14.63
CA ASP A 185 -9.23 -20.58 -13.54
C ASP A 185 -8.28 -19.41 -13.27
N LEU A 186 -8.66 -18.23 -13.75
CA LEU A 186 -7.95 -17.01 -13.44
C LEU A 186 -8.37 -16.48 -12.05
N ALA A 187 -7.52 -16.66 -11.03
CA ALA A 187 -7.72 -16.00 -9.74
C ALA A 187 -7.64 -14.48 -9.93
N GLY A 188 -8.80 -13.82 -9.96
CA GLY A 188 -8.95 -12.45 -10.44
C GLY A 188 -9.32 -11.46 -9.35
N CYS A 189 -10.26 -10.57 -9.64
CA CYS A 189 -10.56 -9.42 -8.80
C CYS A 189 -11.75 -9.63 -7.87
N THR A 190 -11.76 -8.89 -6.76
CA THR A 190 -12.98 -8.72 -5.97
C THR A 190 -14.02 -7.95 -6.79
N PRO A 191 -15.29 -8.40 -6.82
CA PRO A 191 -16.37 -7.66 -7.47
C PRO A 191 -16.46 -6.20 -7.00
N GLY A 192 -16.64 -5.28 -7.94
CA GLY A 192 -16.67 -3.84 -7.67
C GLY A 192 -15.31 -3.15 -7.64
N TRP A 193 -14.20 -3.87 -7.83
CA TRP A 193 -12.89 -3.26 -8.05
C TRP A 193 -12.72 -2.82 -9.52
N GLY A 194 -11.89 -1.80 -9.76
CA GLY A 194 -11.61 -1.32 -11.12
C GLY A 194 -11.02 -2.38 -12.05
N CYS A 195 -10.22 -3.31 -11.50
CA CYS A 195 -9.64 -4.40 -12.27
C CYS A 195 -10.67 -5.42 -12.79
N GLU A 196 -11.80 -5.59 -12.11
CA GLU A 196 -12.87 -6.48 -12.57
C GLU A 196 -13.32 -6.10 -13.99
N ALA A 197 -13.65 -4.83 -14.20
CA ALA A 197 -14.09 -4.35 -15.52
C ALA A 197 -13.02 -4.54 -16.60
N VAL A 198 -11.74 -4.39 -16.25
CA VAL A 198 -10.61 -4.59 -17.18
C VAL A 198 -10.46 -6.08 -17.53
N VAL A 199 -10.44 -6.96 -16.52
CA VAL A 199 -10.33 -8.42 -16.73
C VAL A 199 -11.48 -8.93 -17.59
N GLU A 200 -12.73 -8.56 -17.25
CA GLU A 200 -13.92 -8.96 -18.02
C GLU A 200 -13.82 -8.48 -19.48
N HIS A 201 -13.38 -7.24 -19.69
CA HIS A 201 -13.17 -6.71 -21.03
C HIS A 201 -12.06 -7.45 -21.80
N HIS A 202 -10.96 -7.80 -21.13
CA HIS A 202 -9.87 -8.58 -21.73
C HIS A 202 -10.33 -9.97 -22.17
N LEU A 203 -11.16 -10.65 -21.38
CA LEU A 203 -11.71 -11.96 -21.76
C LEU A 203 -12.48 -11.89 -23.07
N ASP A 204 -13.25 -10.80 -23.29
CA ASP A 204 -13.96 -10.58 -24.55
C ASP A 204 -13.02 -10.14 -25.67
N ALA A 205 -12.20 -9.11 -25.44
CA ALA A 205 -11.33 -8.52 -26.44
C ALA A 205 -10.29 -9.50 -27.00
N TYR A 206 -9.79 -10.40 -26.14
CA TYR A 206 -8.79 -11.41 -26.50
C TYR A 206 -9.43 -12.78 -26.81
N THR A 207 -10.75 -12.89 -26.89
CA THR A 207 -11.48 -14.15 -27.20
C THR A 207 -11.11 -15.29 -26.23
N LEU A 208 -11.02 -14.97 -24.94
CA LEU A 208 -10.60 -15.93 -23.88
C LEU A 208 -11.77 -16.54 -23.10
N ARG A 209 -13.00 -16.02 -23.20
CA ARG A 209 -14.17 -16.55 -22.47
C ARG A 209 -14.47 -18.03 -22.70
N PRO A 210 -14.22 -18.62 -23.90
CA PRO A 210 -14.41 -20.05 -24.08
C PRO A 210 -13.47 -20.93 -23.25
N THR A 211 -12.30 -20.38 -22.86
CA THR A 211 -11.19 -21.16 -22.27
C THR A 211 -10.73 -20.65 -20.92
N ILE A 212 -11.19 -19.49 -20.47
CA ILE A 212 -10.83 -18.92 -19.16
C ILE A 212 -12.08 -18.55 -18.38
N THR A 213 -12.15 -18.93 -17.12
CA THR A 213 -13.11 -18.49 -16.12
C THR A 213 -12.44 -17.45 -15.21
N HIS A 214 -13.03 -16.26 -15.08
CA HIS A 214 -12.59 -15.25 -14.12
C HIS A 214 -13.14 -15.61 -12.74
N GLN A 215 -12.30 -16.20 -11.89
CA GLN A 215 -12.65 -16.47 -10.50
C GLN A 215 -12.70 -15.16 -9.72
N GLN A 216 -13.91 -14.75 -9.36
CA GLN A 216 -14.20 -13.53 -8.61
C GLN A 216 -14.53 -13.86 -7.16
N GLY A 217 -14.11 -13.00 -6.24
CA GLY A 217 -14.39 -13.20 -4.83
C GLY A 217 -13.53 -12.34 -3.92
N ASN A 218 -13.40 -12.74 -2.66
CA ASN A 218 -12.45 -12.12 -1.76
C ASN A 218 -11.02 -12.36 -2.26
N TYR A 219 -10.34 -11.32 -2.70
CA TYR A 219 -9.02 -11.42 -3.33
C TYR A 219 -7.98 -12.08 -2.41
N ALA A 220 -8.00 -11.78 -1.10
CA ALA A 220 -7.06 -12.40 -0.16
C ALA A 220 -7.24 -13.92 -0.08
N ALA A 221 -8.49 -14.42 -0.17
CA ALA A 221 -8.76 -15.85 -0.20
C ALA A 221 -8.29 -16.48 -1.52
N LEU A 222 -8.55 -15.84 -2.66
CA LEU A 222 -8.08 -16.31 -3.97
C LEU A 222 -6.55 -16.42 -4.02
N ILE A 223 -5.84 -15.43 -3.48
CA ILE A 223 -4.38 -15.43 -3.42
C ILE A 223 -3.83 -16.44 -2.43
N ALA A 224 -4.51 -16.68 -1.30
CA ALA A 224 -4.11 -17.74 -0.37
C ALA A 224 -4.20 -19.13 -1.01
N ASP A 225 -5.25 -19.41 -1.81
CA ASP A 225 -5.37 -20.64 -2.59
C ASP A 225 -4.29 -20.72 -3.67
N THR A 226 -4.06 -19.65 -4.44
CA THR A 226 -2.99 -19.54 -5.44
C THR A 226 -1.62 -19.91 -4.84
N LEU A 227 -1.29 -19.37 -3.66
CA LEU A 227 -0.05 -19.68 -2.95
C LEU A 227 0.02 -21.15 -2.48
N ALA A 228 -1.10 -21.70 -1.99
CA ALA A 228 -1.14 -23.11 -1.57
C ALA A 228 -0.91 -24.04 -2.76
N ARG A 229 -1.54 -23.76 -3.90
CA ARG A 229 -1.36 -24.51 -5.16
C ARG A 229 0.07 -24.40 -5.68
N PHE A 230 0.63 -23.21 -5.71
CA PHE A 230 2.03 -22.99 -6.10
C PHE A 230 2.99 -23.80 -5.21
N LYS A 231 2.82 -23.76 -3.88
CA LYS A 231 3.63 -24.53 -2.93
C LYS A 231 3.47 -26.04 -3.11
N ALA A 232 2.31 -26.49 -3.59
CA ALA A 232 2.06 -27.89 -3.97
C ALA A 232 2.66 -28.26 -5.35
N GLY A 233 3.32 -27.32 -6.03
CA GLY A 233 3.91 -27.54 -7.36
C GLY A 233 2.89 -27.59 -8.50
N GLN A 234 1.66 -27.15 -8.26
CA GLN A 234 0.58 -27.06 -9.24
C GLN A 234 0.68 -25.77 -10.05
N PRO A 235 0.22 -25.77 -11.32
CA PRO A 235 0.12 -24.56 -12.12
C PRO A 235 -0.83 -23.53 -11.49
N VAL A 236 -0.50 -22.24 -11.63
CA VAL A 236 -1.33 -21.13 -11.16
C VAL A 236 -1.45 -20.06 -12.25
N LEU A 237 -2.64 -19.47 -12.36
CA LEU A 237 -2.95 -18.32 -13.20
C LEU A 237 -3.67 -17.29 -12.32
N TYR A 238 -3.11 -16.10 -12.19
CA TYR A 238 -3.68 -15.09 -11.31
C TYR A 238 -3.42 -13.66 -11.81
N TYR A 239 -4.29 -12.76 -11.42
CA TYR A 239 -4.11 -11.32 -11.51
C TYR A 239 -3.47 -10.80 -10.23
N THR A 240 -2.59 -9.83 -10.32
CA THR A 240 -2.06 -9.08 -9.18
C THR A 240 -1.57 -7.69 -9.57
N TRP A 241 -1.16 -6.93 -8.58
CA TRP A 241 -0.61 -5.59 -8.76
C TRP A 241 0.64 -5.37 -7.89
N THR A 242 1.35 -4.28 -8.18
CA THR A 242 2.41 -3.75 -7.32
C THR A 242 2.09 -2.31 -6.94
N PRO A 243 2.32 -1.88 -5.67
CA PRO A 243 2.89 -2.64 -4.56
C PRO A 243 1.87 -3.59 -3.90
N TYR A 244 2.22 -4.85 -3.77
CA TYR A 244 1.45 -5.85 -3.03
C TYR A 244 2.38 -6.96 -2.52
N TRP A 245 2.08 -7.53 -1.35
CA TRP A 245 2.96 -8.49 -0.67
C TRP A 245 3.20 -9.79 -1.43
N VAL A 246 2.28 -10.19 -2.30
CA VAL A 246 2.37 -11.42 -3.11
C VAL A 246 3.64 -11.47 -3.92
N SER A 247 4.14 -10.34 -4.42
CA SER A 247 5.40 -10.28 -5.17
C SER A 247 6.64 -10.61 -4.32
N ASN A 248 6.52 -10.66 -2.99
CA ASN A 248 7.58 -11.15 -2.11
C ASN A 248 7.54 -12.67 -1.93
N GLU A 249 6.37 -13.29 -2.09
CA GLU A 249 6.16 -14.74 -1.99
C GLU A 249 6.29 -15.44 -3.35
N LEU A 250 5.77 -14.82 -4.40
CA LEU A 250 5.83 -15.26 -5.79
C LEU A 250 6.66 -14.24 -6.58
N ILE A 251 7.97 -14.43 -6.56
CA ILE A 251 8.95 -13.45 -7.09
C ILE A 251 8.92 -13.48 -8.63
N PRO A 252 8.52 -12.38 -9.29
CA PRO A 252 8.55 -12.30 -10.76
C PRO A 252 9.95 -12.54 -11.33
N GLY A 253 10.03 -13.38 -12.37
CA GLY A 253 11.28 -13.79 -13.00
C GLY A 253 11.97 -14.99 -12.35
N LYS A 254 11.63 -15.31 -11.08
CA LYS A 254 12.13 -16.48 -10.36
C LYS A 254 11.07 -17.55 -10.21
N ASP A 255 9.96 -17.22 -9.62
CA ASP A 255 8.88 -18.15 -9.27
C ASP A 255 7.72 -18.08 -10.27
N VAL A 256 7.45 -16.88 -10.78
CA VAL A 256 6.36 -16.56 -11.72
C VAL A 256 6.83 -15.64 -12.83
N VAL A 257 6.02 -15.54 -13.90
CA VAL A 257 6.26 -14.64 -15.02
C VAL A 257 5.01 -13.83 -15.34
N TRP A 258 5.20 -12.56 -15.72
CA TRP A 258 4.16 -11.72 -16.29
C TRP A 258 3.78 -12.21 -17.67
N LEU A 259 2.50 -12.36 -17.95
CA LEU A 259 1.98 -12.64 -19.28
C LEU A 259 1.76 -11.34 -20.05
N GLU A 260 2.30 -11.27 -21.25
CA GLU A 260 1.95 -10.19 -22.19
C GLU A 260 0.52 -10.38 -22.70
N VAL A 261 -0.05 -9.31 -23.23
CA VAL A 261 -1.33 -9.34 -23.94
C VAL A 261 -1.11 -9.08 -25.43
N PRO A 262 -2.01 -9.49 -26.33
CA PRO A 262 -1.81 -9.34 -27.78
C PRO A 262 -1.87 -7.87 -28.24
N PHE A 263 -2.63 -7.01 -27.56
CA PHE A 263 -2.76 -5.58 -27.86
C PHE A 263 -3.39 -4.86 -26.68
N SER A 264 -3.30 -3.53 -26.65
CA SER A 264 -3.96 -2.69 -25.63
C SER A 264 -5.48 -2.72 -25.81
N ALA A 265 -6.22 -3.10 -24.77
CA ALA A 265 -7.68 -3.18 -24.78
C ALA A 265 -8.23 -2.75 -23.42
N MET A 266 -8.45 -1.46 -23.24
CA MET A 266 -8.96 -0.90 -21.99
C MET A 266 -10.45 -0.52 -22.13
N PRO A 267 -11.28 -0.80 -21.10
CA PRO A 267 -12.71 -0.44 -21.09
C PRO A 267 -12.96 1.00 -20.64
N GLY A 268 -14.23 1.44 -20.75
CA GLY A 268 -14.77 2.64 -20.14
C GLY A 268 -13.99 3.91 -20.48
N GLU A 269 -13.70 4.72 -19.50
CA GLU A 269 -12.93 5.97 -19.61
C GLU A 269 -11.44 5.73 -19.97
N GLN A 270 -10.95 4.50 -19.87
CA GLN A 270 -9.60 4.12 -20.25
C GLN A 270 -9.50 3.67 -21.73
N LYS A 271 -10.62 3.63 -22.45
CA LYS A 271 -10.67 3.17 -23.85
C LYS A 271 -9.70 3.96 -24.71
N GLY A 272 -8.86 3.22 -25.46
CA GLY A 272 -7.87 3.80 -26.36
C GLY A 272 -6.55 4.18 -25.69
N LEU A 273 -6.38 3.98 -24.39
CA LEU A 273 -5.09 4.14 -23.75
C LEU A 273 -4.15 3.00 -24.18
N ASP A 274 -2.89 3.35 -24.45
CA ASP A 274 -1.84 2.38 -24.73
C ASP A 274 -1.29 1.82 -23.40
N THR A 275 -1.24 0.50 -23.30
CA THR A 275 -0.70 -0.24 -22.15
C THR A 275 0.71 -0.74 -22.37
N THR A 276 1.32 -0.40 -23.50
CA THR A 276 2.71 -0.76 -23.85
C THR A 276 3.70 0.01 -22.97
N LEU A 277 4.58 -0.72 -22.30
CA LEU A 277 5.66 -0.14 -21.51
C LEU A 277 6.79 0.39 -22.39
N PRO A 278 7.66 1.29 -21.88
CA PRO A 278 8.79 1.83 -22.63
C PRO A 278 9.78 0.78 -23.16
N ASN A 279 9.80 -0.41 -22.56
CA ASN A 279 10.62 -1.54 -23.01
C ASN A 279 9.95 -2.41 -24.11
N GLY A 280 8.80 -1.98 -24.63
CA GLY A 280 8.02 -2.68 -25.65
C GLY A 280 7.13 -3.81 -25.13
N LYS A 281 7.15 -4.13 -23.83
CA LYS A 281 6.28 -5.13 -23.21
C LYS A 281 4.89 -4.57 -22.95
N ASN A 282 3.87 -5.40 -23.13
CA ASN A 282 2.48 -5.01 -22.86
C ASN A 282 1.82 -6.04 -21.94
N TYR A 283 1.50 -5.63 -20.72
CA TYR A 283 0.85 -6.49 -19.72
C TYR A 283 -0.65 -6.20 -19.55
N GLY A 284 -1.24 -5.45 -20.48
CA GLY A 284 -2.69 -5.22 -20.58
C GLY A 284 -3.24 -4.12 -19.68
N PHE A 285 -2.48 -3.59 -18.76
CA PHE A 285 -2.92 -2.54 -17.84
C PHE A 285 -2.05 -1.29 -17.97
N VAL A 286 -2.68 -0.13 -17.90
CA VAL A 286 -1.94 1.13 -17.80
C VAL A 286 -1.18 1.16 -16.47
N VAL A 287 0.06 1.64 -16.46
CA VAL A 287 0.77 1.91 -15.21
C VAL A 287 0.05 3.01 -14.45
N ASN A 288 -0.36 2.72 -13.23
CA ASN A 288 -1.12 3.65 -12.40
C ASN A 288 -0.22 4.53 -11.55
N LYS A 289 -0.73 5.71 -11.24
CA LYS A 289 -0.35 6.47 -10.06
C LYS A 289 -1.49 6.43 -9.06
N GLN A 290 -1.18 6.37 -7.77
CA GLN A 290 -2.20 6.60 -6.76
C GLN A 290 -2.19 8.06 -6.33
N GLN A 291 -3.36 8.63 -6.15
CA GLN A 291 -3.57 10.01 -5.75
C GLN A 291 -4.48 10.05 -4.51
N ILE A 292 -4.35 11.12 -3.74
CA ILE A 292 -5.31 11.45 -2.69
C ILE A 292 -6.45 12.21 -3.39
N VAL A 293 -7.65 11.63 -3.34
CA VAL A 293 -8.87 12.26 -3.86
C VAL A 293 -9.72 12.73 -2.70
N ALA A 294 -10.15 13.99 -2.74
CA ALA A 294 -10.92 14.61 -1.67
C ALA A 294 -12.12 15.39 -2.21
N ASN A 295 -13.08 15.69 -1.33
CA ASN A 295 -14.19 16.57 -1.65
C ASN A 295 -13.66 17.96 -2.03
N LYS A 296 -14.04 18.44 -3.22
CA LYS A 296 -13.53 19.71 -3.77
C LYS A 296 -13.91 20.91 -2.91
N ALA A 297 -15.18 21.01 -2.51
CA ALA A 297 -15.63 22.14 -1.71
C ALA A 297 -14.93 22.19 -0.34
N TRP A 298 -14.64 21.02 0.24
CA TRP A 298 -13.88 20.94 1.48
C TRP A 298 -12.42 21.36 1.28
N THR A 299 -11.74 20.93 0.22
CA THR A 299 -10.35 21.34 -0.07
C THR A 299 -10.24 22.80 -0.46
N ASP A 300 -11.22 23.35 -1.18
CA ASP A 300 -11.26 24.79 -1.50
C ASP A 300 -11.33 25.67 -0.22
N ALA A 301 -12.00 25.17 0.83
CA ALA A 301 -12.07 25.82 2.14
C ALA A 301 -10.86 25.49 3.05
N ASN A 302 -10.00 24.51 2.68
CA ASN A 302 -8.90 24.02 3.50
C ASN A 302 -7.58 23.97 2.69
N PRO A 303 -6.98 25.12 2.34
CA PRO A 303 -5.82 25.19 1.47
C PRO A 303 -4.58 24.45 2.02
N ALA A 304 -4.42 24.36 3.35
CA ALA A 304 -3.36 23.56 3.97
C ALA A 304 -3.50 22.08 3.64
N ALA A 305 -4.71 21.52 3.77
CA ALA A 305 -4.97 20.12 3.44
C ALA A 305 -4.86 19.86 1.92
N ALA A 306 -5.37 20.77 1.09
CA ALA A 306 -5.21 20.68 -0.36
C ALA A 306 -3.73 20.63 -0.75
N LYS A 307 -2.90 21.53 -0.17
CA LYS A 307 -1.45 21.55 -0.41
C LYS A 307 -0.79 20.27 0.09
N LEU A 308 -1.16 19.77 1.27
CA LEU A 308 -0.65 18.51 1.80
C LEU A 308 -0.91 17.35 0.81
N PHE A 309 -2.14 17.20 0.32
CA PHE A 309 -2.51 16.15 -0.63
C PHE A 309 -1.76 16.25 -1.96
N GLU A 310 -1.48 17.46 -2.41
CA GLU A 310 -0.70 17.72 -3.63
C GLU A 310 0.75 17.26 -3.51
N ILE A 311 1.38 17.46 -2.34
CA ILE A 311 2.84 17.32 -2.19
C ILE A 311 3.29 16.01 -1.56
N MET A 312 2.41 15.29 -0.85
CA MET A 312 2.79 14.00 -0.26
C MET A 312 3.26 13.01 -1.33
N ARG A 313 4.36 12.33 -1.04
CA ARG A 313 4.96 11.30 -1.90
C ARG A 313 5.40 10.13 -1.03
N LEU A 314 4.93 8.94 -1.35
CA LEU A 314 5.30 7.71 -0.65
C LEU A 314 6.02 6.78 -1.64
N PRO A 315 7.32 6.50 -1.42
CA PRO A 315 8.09 5.63 -2.30
C PRO A 315 7.51 4.22 -2.37
N LEU A 316 7.50 3.63 -3.55
CA LEU A 316 7.04 2.25 -3.78
C LEU A 316 7.81 1.24 -2.92
N ALA A 317 9.12 1.48 -2.71
CA ALA A 317 9.96 0.62 -1.89
C ALA A 317 9.50 0.57 -0.42
N ASP A 318 9.04 1.69 0.12
CA ASP A 318 8.57 1.78 1.51
C ASP A 318 7.25 1.02 1.69
N ILE A 319 6.36 1.07 0.68
CA ILE A 319 5.11 0.31 0.67
C ILE A 319 5.40 -1.19 0.54
N ASN A 320 6.35 -1.58 -0.31
CA ASN A 320 6.75 -2.98 -0.43
C ASN A 320 7.35 -3.51 0.87
N ALA A 321 8.18 -2.71 1.57
CA ALA A 321 8.71 -3.06 2.88
C ALA A 321 7.59 -3.22 3.91
N GLN A 322 6.61 -2.31 3.94
CA GLN A 322 5.44 -2.40 4.79
C GLN A 322 4.60 -3.66 4.49
N ASN A 323 4.32 -3.91 3.22
CA ASN A 323 3.56 -5.08 2.80
C ASN A 323 4.28 -6.39 3.16
N HIS A 324 5.60 -6.38 3.14
CA HIS A 324 6.40 -7.53 3.60
C HIS A 324 6.22 -7.78 5.10
N LEU A 325 6.25 -6.75 5.96
CA LEU A 325 5.96 -6.91 7.39
C LEU A 325 4.56 -7.48 7.63
N MET A 326 3.56 -7.02 6.86
CA MET A 326 2.18 -7.51 6.96
C MET A 326 2.08 -9.00 6.58
N SER A 327 2.77 -9.43 5.54
CA SER A 327 2.80 -10.85 5.13
C SER A 327 3.47 -11.75 6.18
N GLN A 328 4.31 -11.20 7.02
CA GLN A 328 4.94 -11.90 8.14
C GLN A 328 4.10 -11.90 9.43
N GLY A 329 2.86 -11.37 9.38
CA GLY A 329 1.89 -11.40 10.47
C GLY A 329 1.79 -10.10 11.26
N GLU A 330 2.55 -9.04 10.93
CA GLU A 330 2.42 -7.71 11.53
C GLU A 330 1.31 -6.90 10.82
N ASN A 331 0.08 -7.42 10.82
CA ASN A 331 -1.05 -6.91 10.02
C ASN A 331 -2.23 -6.36 10.84
N LYS A 332 -2.11 -6.32 12.17
CA LYS A 332 -3.14 -5.72 13.01
C LYS A 332 -3.05 -4.19 12.97
N ASP A 333 -4.15 -3.50 13.26
CA ASP A 333 -4.18 -2.04 13.27
C ASP A 333 -3.07 -1.43 14.15
N ALA A 334 -2.81 -2.00 15.32
CA ALA A 334 -1.74 -1.54 16.21
C ALA A 334 -0.33 -1.71 15.60
N ASP A 335 -0.12 -2.76 14.79
CA ASP A 335 1.14 -2.98 14.09
C ASP A 335 1.32 -1.92 13.01
N VAL A 336 0.30 -1.71 12.19
CA VAL A 336 0.37 -0.72 11.10
C VAL A 336 0.55 0.70 11.65
N GLN A 337 -0.12 1.06 12.76
CA GLN A 337 0.11 2.34 13.44
C GLN A 337 1.56 2.49 13.90
N ARG A 338 2.12 1.47 14.55
CA ARG A 338 3.55 1.45 14.94
C ARG A 338 4.47 1.62 13.73
N HIS A 339 4.16 0.98 12.60
CA HIS A 339 4.94 1.10 11.37
C HIS A 339 4.88 2.52 10.79
N VAL A 340 3.70 3.17 10.80
CA VAL A 340 3.54 4.57 10.39
C VAL A 340 4.38 5.50 11.28
N ASP A 341 4.30 5.35 12.60
CA ASP A 341 5.06 6.16 13.54
C ASP A 341 6.59 5.93 13.36
N GLY A 342 6.99 4.68 13.08
CA GLY A 342 8.37 4.32 12.75
C GLY A 342 8.84 4.94 11.44
N TRP A 343 8.01 4.92 10.41
CA TRP A 343 8.30 5.56 9.12
C TRP A 343 8.47 7.08 9.26
N ILE A 344 7.54 7.74 9.96
CA ILE A 344 7.61 9.19 10.23
C ILE A 344 8.94 9.52 10.91
N LYS A 345 9.30 8.77 11.96
CA LYS A 345 10.57 8.96 12.67
C LYS A 345 11.79 8.80 11.76
N ALA A 346 11.78 7.80 10.89
CA ALA A 346 12.86 7.55 9.95
C ALA A 346 12.96 8.60 8.84
N HIS A 347 11.82 9.22 8.47
CA HIS A 347 11.69 10.20 7.41
C HIS A 347 11.26 11.59 7.93
N GLN A 348 11.64 11.93 9.17
CA GLN A 348 11.17 13.12 9.88
C GLN A 348 11.33 14.39 9.05
N ALA A 349 12.49 14.60 8.40
CA ALA A 349 12.73 15.80 7.58
C ALA A 349 11.75 15.92 6.39
N THR A 350 11.39 14.79 5.77
CA THR A 350 10.40 14.75 4.68
C THR A 350 9.02 15.08 5.21
N PHE A 351 8.63 14.45 6.31
CA PHE A 351 7.33 14.66 6.95
C PHE A 351 7.16 16.12 7.41
N ASP A 352 8.15 16.67 8.12
CA ASP A 352 8.15 18.07 8.56
C ASP A 352 8.13 19.05 7.37
N GLY A 353 8.80 18.68 6.27
CA GLY A 353 8.77 19.44 5.03
C GLY A 353 7.38 19.51 4.40
N TRP A 354 6.59 18.44 4.45
CA TRP A 354 5.18 18.46 4.01
C TRP A 354 4.35 19.37 4.91
N ILE A 355 4.50 19.25 6.23
CA ILE A 355 3.75 20.06 7.20
C ILE A 355 4.07 21.55 7.01
N ALA A 356 5.35 21.92 6.91
CA ALA A 356 5.77 23.32 6.72
C ALA A 356 5.19 23.93 5.44
N GLN A 357 5.22 23.19 4.32
CA GLN A 357 4.66 23.67 3.05
C GLN A 357 3.13 23.80 3.11
N ALA A 358 2.45 22.86 3.78
CA ALA A 358 1.00 22.90 3.97
C ALA A 358 0.60 24.13 4.84
N LEU A 359 1.32 24.39 5.93
CA LEU A 359 1.11 25.57 6.78
C LEU A 359 1.32 26.89 6.01
N ALA A 360 2.36 26.96 5.18
CA ALA A 360 2.61 28.12 4.33
C ALA A 360 1.50 28.39 3.30
N ALA A 361 0.79 27.36 2.86
CA ALA A 361 -0.35 27.52 1.94
C ALA A 361 -1.60 28.06 2.64
N ALA A 362 -1.77 27.84 3.93
CA ALA A 362 -2.88 28.40 4.71
C ALA A 362 -2.70 29.90 5.04
N ALA A 363 -1.46 30.42 4.98
CA ALA A 363 -1.15 31.79 5.32
C ALA A 363 -1.37 32.77 4.16
N LYS A 364 -1.74 32.28 2.98
CA LYS A 364 -2.05 33.07 1.77
C LYS A 364 -3.54 33.33 1.64
#